data_79e245abfe3f3a82cc4655103c8d3189
#
_entry.id   79e245abfe3f3a82cc4655103c8d3189
#
_cell.length_a   1.000
_cell.length_b   1.000
_cell.length_c   1.000
_cell.angle_alpha   90.00
_cell.angle_beta   90.00
_cell.angle_gamma   90.00
#
_symmetry.space_group_name_H-M   'P 1'
#
loop_
_entity.id
_entity.type
_entity.pdbx_description
1 polymer ?
#
loop_
_entity_poly.entity_id
_entity_poly.type
_entity_poly.pdbx_seq_one_letter_code
_entity_poly.pdbx_strand_id
1 'polypeptide(L)'
;MKEKNQVVPDEVLSKEFLSQFKTEADVSKFLKQLHAQVLEKMLEGEMDAYLGYEKNSVAGNNSGNSRNGSYPKKIQTDHGEAVISIPRDRNGQFEPIAVPKHESRGLSIEKLVISLYAKGMSVSDIIEEEMREIYEIDLSTSAISIITNKVNQAAQEWQNRPLDSVYLIAWRTVLSSRYGITAT
;
A
#
# COMPACT_ATOMS: atom_id res chain seq x y z
N MET A 1 -10.53 18.64 10.59
CA MET A 1 -10.30 17.46 11.45
C MET A 1 -8.89 17.59 12.02
N LYS A 2 -8.71 17.64 13.35
CA LYS A 2 -7.38 17.63 13.96
C LYS A 2 -6.83 16.22 13.81
N GLU A 3 -5.70 16.08 13.12
CA GLU A 3 -4.93 14.83 13.13
C GLU A 3 -4.59 14.50 14.58
N LYS A 4 -5.03 13.33 15.03
CA LYS A 4 -4.56 12.77 16.28
C LYS A 4 -3.12 12.32 16.02
N ASN A 5 -2.13 13.09 16.48
CA ASN A 5 -0.77 12.60 16.59
C ASN A 5 -0.79 11.36 17.49
N GLN A 6 -0.66 10.20 16.89
CA GLN A 6 -0.42 8.96 17.63
C GLN A 6 1.01 9.05 18.19
N VAL A 7 1.12 9.28 19.49
CA VAL A 7 2.42 9.27 20.20
C VAL A 7 2.80 7.81 20.42
N VAL A 8 4.02 7.46 20.02
CA VAL A 8 4.58 6.11 20.31
C VAL A 8 4.68 5.96 21.82
N PRO A 9 4.18 4.86 22.43
CA PRO A 9 4.30 4.64 23.86
C PRO A 9 5.75 4.63 24.33
N ASP A 10 6.05 5.26 25.46
CA ASP A 10 7.40 5.37 26.02
C ASP A 10 8.07 4.00 26.28
N GLU A 11 7.26 2.96 26.50
CA GLU A 11 7.72 1.57 26.67
C GLU A 11 8.43 1.04 25.43
N VAL A 12 7.98 1.43 24.23
CA VAL A 12 8.61 1.04 22.95
C VAL A 12 9.92 1.80 22.71
N LEU A 13 10.11 2.93 23.38
CA LEU A 13 11.32 3.76 23.29
C LEU A 13 12.24 3.61 24.52
N SER A 14 12.04 2.55 25.32
CA SER A 14 12.90 2.29 26.47
C SER A 14 14.36 2.06 26.07
N LYS A 15 15.30 2.46 26.92
CA LYS A 15 16.74 2.29 26.64
C LYS A 15 17.11 0.83 26.42
N GLU A 16 16.49 -0.10 27.18
CA GLU A 16 16.69 -1.54 27.06
C GLU A 16 16.25 -2.03 25.70
N PHE A 17 15.09 -1.59 25.20
CA PHE A 17 14.59 -1.96 23.89
C PHE A 17 15.47 -1.39 22.78
N LEU A 18 15.80 -0.10 22.84
CA LEU A 18 16.62 0.57 21.83
C LEU A 18 18.05 0.03 21.77
N SER A 19 18.61 -0.50 22.87
CA SER A 19 19.95 -1.08 22.90
C SER A 19 20.10 -2.34 22.02
N GLN A 20 19.00 -2.94 21.58
CA GLN A 20 18.99 -4.11 20.68
C GLN A 20 19.34 -3.73 19.24
N PHE A 21 19.15 -2.47 18.85
CA PHE A 21 19.41 -1.97 17.52
C PHE A 21 20.79 -1.34 17.46
N LYS A 22 21.66 -1.87 16.60
CA LYS A 22 23.03 -1.39 16.41
C LYS A 22 23.21 -0.69 15.08
N THR A 23 22.37 -1.02 14.10
CA THR A 23 22.44 -0.51 12.73
C THR A 23 21.08 -0.07 12.24
N GLU A 24 21.07 0.77 11.21
CA GLU A 24 19.85 1.15 10.51
C GLU A 24 19.11 -0.07 9.91
N ALA A 25 19.86 -1.07 9.48
CA ALA A 25 19.30 -2.33 8.99
C ALA A 25 18.52 -3.10 10.06
N ASP A 26 18.98 -3.07 11.34
CA ASP A 26 18.25 -3.68 12.45
C ASP A 26 16.91 -2.96 12.68
N VAL A 27 16.91 -1.63 12.60
CA VAL A 27 15.69 -0.82 12.74
C VAL A 27 14.73 -1.11 11.60
N SER A 28 15.22 -1.14 10.36
CA SER A 28 14.40 -1.43 9.17
C SER A 28 13.79 -2.83 9.26
N LYS A 29 14.55 -3.82 9.67
CA LYS A 29 14.07 -5.19 9.89
C LYS A 29 12.98 -5.25 10.98
N PHE A 30 13.16 -4.53 12.07
CA PHE A 30 12.16 -4.44 13.14
C PHE A 30 10.88 -3.78 12.64
N LEU A 31 10.98 -2.64 11.94
CA LEU A 31 9.81 -1.93 11.39
C LEU A 31 9.04 -2.80 10.40
N LYS A 32 9.75 -3.57 9.57
CA LYS A 32 9.12 -4.55 8.68
C LYS A 32 8.33 -5.62 9.44
N GLN A 33 8.90 -6.18 10.50
CA GLN A 33 8.24 -7.18 11.32
C GLN A 33 7.06 -6.60 12.09
N LEU A 34 7.23 -5.40 12.67
CA LEU A 34 6.16 -4.69 13.37
C LEU A 34 4.99 -4.39 12.44
N HIS A 35 5.27 -3.89 11.23
CA HIS A 35 4.24 -3.62 10.23
C HIS A 35 3.45 -4.88 9.88
N ALA A 36 4.14 -6.01 9.64
CA ALA A 36 3.50 -7.29 9.36
C ALA A 36 2.59 -7.74 10.53
N GLN A 37 3.08 -7.68 11.76
CA GLN A 37 2.30 -8.06 12.96
C GLN A 37 1.09 -7.16 13.18
N VAL A 38 1.23 -5.85 12.98
CA VAL A 38 0.10 -4.91 13.08
C VAL A 38 -0.97 -5.24 12.05
N LEU A 39 -0.59 -5.48 10.79
CA LEU A 39 -1.54 -5.88 9.75
C LEU A 39 -2.24 -7.20 10.09
N GLU A 40 -1.51 -8.20 10.58
CA GLU A 40 -2.12 -9.47 11.02
C GLU A 40 -3.14 -9.27 12.14
N LYS A 41 -2.83 -8.39 13.11
CA LYS A 41 -3.77 -8.05 14.19
C LYS A 41 -4.99 -7.29 13.70
N MET A 42 -4.83 -6.37 12.75
CA MET A 42 -5.96 -5.70 12.10
C MET A 42 -6.85 -6.70 11.37
N LEU A 43 -6.26 -7.63 10.62
CA LEU A 43 -6.99 -8.68 9.90
C LEU A 43 -7.73 -9.64 10.85
N GLU A 44 -7.14 -9.96 12.01
CA GLU A 44 -7.83 -10.73 13.06
C GLU A 44 -9.07 -9.96 13.57
N GLY A 45 -8.93 -8.65 13.85
CA GLY A 45 -10.03 -7.79 14.27
C GLY A 45 -11.13 -7.64 13.22
N GLU A 46 -10.77 -7.50 11.93
CA GLU A 46 -11.74 -7.49 10.83
C GLU A 46 -12.51 -8.82 10.75
N MET A 47 -11.82 -9.95 10.92
CA MET A 47 -12.45 -11.27 10.94
C MET A 47 -13.38 -11.43 12.14
N ASP A 48 -13.00 -10.92 13.32
CA ASP A 48 -13.85 -10.93 14.51
C ASP A 48 -15.14 -10.13 14.28
N ALA A 49 -15.00 -8.94 13.70
CA ALA A 49 -16.12 -8.08 13.35
C ALA A 49 -17.03 -8.72 12.28
N TYR A 50 -16.44 -9.34 11.27
CA TYR A 50 -17.17 -10.02 10.19
C TYR A 50 -17.96 -11.22 10.69
N LEU A 51 -17.39 -12.06 11.56
CA LEU A 51 -18.04 -13.25 12.10
C LEU A 51 -18.97 -12.94 13.28
N GLY A 52 -18.81 -11.78 13.93
CA GLY A 52 -19.59 -11.37 15.11
C GLY A 52 -19.12 -12.02 16.42
N TYR A 53 -17.93 -12.67 16.44
CA TYR A 53 -17.36 -13.27 17.64
C TYR A 53 -15.83 -13.33 17.58
N GLU A 54 -15.19 -13.25 18.75
CA GLU A 54 -13.75 -13.32 18.90
C GLU A 54 -13.19 -14.73 18.67
N LYS A 55 -11.92 -14.81 18.34
CA LYS A 55 -11.19 -16.07 18.17
C LYS A 55 -11.28 -16.90 19.45
N ASN A 56 -11.57 -18.21 19.31
CA ASN A 56 -11.78 -19.16 20.41
C ASN A 56 -13.04 -18.91 21.28
N SER A 57 -13.93 -18.04 20.89
CA SER A 57 -15.20 -17.83 21.58
C SER A 57 -16.18 -19.00 21.36
N VAL A 58 -16.89 -19.36 22.42
CA VAL A 58 -17.98 -20.37 22.37
C VAL A 58 -19.13 -19.91 21.46
N ALA A 59 -19.30 -18.60 21.30
CA ALA A 59 -20.31 -18.00 20.42
C ALA A 59 -20.12 -18.42 18.93
N GLY A 60 -18.93 -18.86 18.53
CA GLY A 60 -18.66 -19.38 17.18
C GLY A 60 -19.25 -20.77 16.92
N ASN A 61 -19.72 -21.48 17.95
CA ASN A 61 -20.32 -22.79 17.78
C ASN A 61 -21.73 -22.63 17.17
N ASN A 62 -21.96 -23.30 16.03
CA ASN A 62 -23.24 -23.26 15.28
C ASN A 62 -23.60 -21.86 14.69
N SER A 63 -22.64 -20.96 14.49
CA SER A 63 -22.87 -19.60 13.93
C SER A 63 -23.15 -19.59 12.42
N GLY A 64 -23.13 -20.76 11.74
CA GLY A 64 -23.31 -20.86 10.29
C GLY A 64 -22.06 -20.53 9.47
N ASN A 65 -21.12 -19.78 10.01
CA ASN A 65 -19.80 -19.52 9.43
C ASN A 65 -18.73 -19.53 10.53
N SER A 66 -17.53 -19.95 10.20
CA SER A 66 -16.43 -20.05 11.17
C SER A 66 -15.09 -19.79 10.52
N ARG A 67 -14.07 -19.48 11.35
CA ARG A 67 -12.69 -19.38 10.90
C ARG A 67 -12.22 -20.70 10.29
N ASN A 68 -11.51 -20.62 9.18
CA ASN A 68 -10.97 -21.77 8.45
C ASN A 68 -9.47 -21.61 8.17
N GLY A 69 -8.69 -21.41 9.21
CA GLY A 69 -7.26 -21.20 9.10
C GLY A 69 -6.88 -19.85 8.47
N SER A 70 -5.69 -19.82 7.89
CA SER A 70 -5.13 -18.66 7.20
C SER A 70 -4.28 -19.10 6.01
N TYR A 71 -3.91 -18.16 5.14
CA TYR A 71 -2.95 -18.37 4.07
C TYR A 71 -1.88 -17.29 4.07
N PRO A 72 -0.64 -17.62 3.69
CA PRO A 72 0.42 -16.62 3.60
C PRO A 72 0.23 -15.75 2.37
N LYS A 73 0.46 -14.44 2.53
CA LYS A 73 0.48 -13.47 1.45
C LYS A 73 1.73 -12.62 1.55
N LYS A 74 2.45 -12.48 0.43
CA LYS A 74 3.57 -11.56 0.31
C LYS A 74 3.04 -10.17 0.05
N ILE A 75 3.52 -9.20 0.80
CA ILE A 75 3.25 -7.78 0.63
C ILE A 75 4.55 -7.01 0.51
N GLN A 76 4.56 -5.98 -0.31
CA GLN A 76 5.66 -5.02 -0.36
C GLN A 76 5.37 -3.87 0.60
N THR A 77 6.32 -3.61 1.49
CA THR A 77 6.30 -2.50 2.44
C THR A 77 7.45 -1.55 2.17
N ASP A 78 7.44 -0.37 2.79
CA ASP A 78 8.54 0.60 2.70
C ASP A 78 9.88 0.08 3.25
N HIS A 79 9.83 -1.05 3.98
CA HIS A 79 10.99 -1.72 4.57
C HIS A 79 11.29 -3.08 3.91
N GLY A 80 10.81 -3.29 2.66
CA GLY A 80 11.00 -4.50 1.88
C GLY A 80 9.83 -5.50 1.93
N GLU A 81 10.02 -6.66 1.31
CA GLU A 81 9.00 -7.72 1.24
C GLU A 81 8.75 -8.34 2.62
N ALA A 82 7.48 -8.42 3.02
CA ALA A 82 7.03 -9.11 4.22
C ALA A 82 5.99 -10.18 3.86
N VAL A 83 5.94 -11.24 4.66
CA VAL A 83 4.92 -12.28 4.55
C VAL A 83 3.96 -12.12 5.72
N ILE A 84 2.67 -11.99 5.42
CA ILE A 84 1.60 -11.90 6.42
C ILE A 84 0.62 -13.05 6.28
N SER A 85 -0.04 -13.39 7.37
CA SER A 85 -1.03 -14.45 7.44
C SER A 85 -2.44 -13.89 7.34
N ILE A 86 -3.13 -14.13 6.21
CA ILE A 86 -4.48 -13.65 5.96
C ILE A 86 -5.48 -14.68 6.49
N PRO A 87 -6.37 -14.33 7.44
CA PRO A 87 -7.37 -15.26 7.94
C PRO A 87 -8.44 -15.57 6.86
N ARG A 88 -9.01 -16.79 6.96
CA ARG A 88 -10.07 -17.25 6.07
C ARG A 88 -11.29 -17.69 6.88
N ASP A 89 -12.45 -17.43 6.33
CA ASP A 89 -13.71 -18.01 6.80
C ASP A 89 -14.05 -19.31 6.03
N ARG A 90 -14.93 -20.10 6.58
CA ARG A 90 -15.33 -21.40 5.99
C ARG A 90 -16.08 -21.22 4.68
N ASN A 91 -16.86 -20.16 4.54
CA ASN A 91 -17.64 -19.87 3.34
C ASN A 91 -16.82 -19.18 2.25
N GLY A 92 -15.59 -18.70 2.54
CA GLY A 92 -14.71 -18.03 1.59
C GLY A 92 -15.19 -16.63 1.15
N GLN A 93 -16.11 -16.05 1.91
CA GLN A 93 -16.74 -14.75 1.60
C GLN A 93 -16.06 -13.57 2.29
N PHE A 94 -15.19 -13.82 3.24
CA PHE A 94 -14.45 -12.76 3.93
C PHE A 94 -13.54 -12.01 2.94
N GLU A 95 -13.73 -10.70 2.88
CA GLU A 95 -12.89 -9.79 2.11
C GLU A 95 -12.24 -8.76 3.03
N PRO A 96 -10.95 -8.91 3.34
CA PRO A 96 -10.25 -7.99 4.21
C PRO A 96 -10.12 -6.59 3.57
N ILE A 97 -10.32 -5.55 4.37
CA ILE A 97 -10.20 -4.15 3.99
C ILE A 97 -8.74 -3.70 4.11
N ALA A 98 -8.06 -4.08 5.21
CA ALA A 98 -6.67 -3.67 5.47
C ALA A 98 -5.69 -4.18 4.41
N VAL A 99 -5.94 -5.38 3.84
CA VAL A 99 -5.10 -5.98 2.80
C VAL A 99 -6.00 -6.65 1.75
N PRO A 100 -6.53 -5.91 0.77
CA PRO A 100 -7.41 -6.43 -0.26
C PRO A 100 -6.81 -7.62 -1.02
N LYS A 101 -7.65 -8.54 -1.50
CA LYS A 101 -7.22 -9.82 -2.10
C LYS A 101 -6.21 -9.67 -3.25
N HIS A 102 -6.34 -8.61 -4.05
CA HIS A 102 -5.52 -8.40 -5.26
C HIS A 102 -4.42 -7.33 -5.07
N GLU A 103 -4.31 -6.74 -3.90
CA GLU A 103 -3.25 -5.78 -3.57
C GLU A 103 -2.14 -6.47 -2.79
N SER A 104 -0.94 -6.46 -3.35
CA SER A 104 0.28 -6.93 -2.70
C SER A 104 1.30 -5.81 -2.46
N ARG A 105 0.93 -4.57 -2.81
CA ARG A 105 1.81 -3.40 -2.71
C ARG A 105 1.20 -2.37 -1.77
N GLY A 106 2.04 -1.78 -0.92
CA GLY A 106 1.63 -0.65 -0.10
C GLY A 106 1.29 0.58 -0.96
N LEU A 107 0.31 1.36 -0.54
CA LEU A 107 -0.09 2.63 -1.20
C LEU A 107 1.08 3.62 -1.35
N SER A 108 2.09 3.54 -0.49
CA SER A 108 3.31 4.35 -0.55
C SER A 108 4.15 4.05 -1.79
N ILE A 109 4.31 2.78 -2.15
CA ILE A 109 5.07 2.37 -3.34
C ILE A 109 4.38 2.83 -4.63
N GLU A 110 3.05 2.70 -4.72
CA GLU A 110 2.32 3.25 -5.87
C GLU A 110 2.51 4.76 -5.99
N LYS A 111 2.40 5.50 -4.88
CA LYS A 111 2.61 6.97 -4.88
C LYS A 111 4.04 7.33 -5.27
N LEU A 112 5.04 6.56 -4.81
CA LEU A 112 6.43 6.77 -5.17
C LEU A 112 6.67 6.57 -6.67
N VAL A 113 6.22 5.44 -7.23
CA VAL A 113 6.29 5.16 -8.67
C VAL A 113 5.63 6.27 -9.49
N ILE A 114 4.44 6.71 -9.07
CA ILE A 114 3.73 7.81 -9.73
C ILE A 114 4.54 9.11 -9.68
N SER A 115 5.15 9.43 -8.52
CA SER A 115 5.97 10.63 -8.34
C SER A 115 7.20 10.62 -9.24
N LEU A 116 7.89 9.48 -9.35
CA LEU A 116 9.07 9.31 -10.20
C LEU A 116 8.70 9.39 -11.69
N TYR A 117 7.62 8.74 -12.08
CA TYR A 117 7.10 8.81 -13.45
C TYR A 117 6.69 10.23 -13.83
N ALA A 118 6.03 10.96 -12.92
CA ALA A 118 5.65 12.37 -13.13
C ALA A 118 6.86 13.31 -13.26
N LYS A 119 8.02 12.94 -12.70
CA LYS A 119 9.30 13.65 -12.88
C LYS A 119 9.98 13.33 -14.21
N GLY A 120 9.40 12.44 -15.03
CA GLY A 120 9.89 12.10 -16.36
C GLY A 120 10.85 10.92 -16.40
N MET A 121 10.96 10.14 -15.33
CA MET A 121 11.76 8.90 -15.33
C MET A 121 11.10 7.84 -16.21
N SER A 122 11.91 7.09 -16.94
CA SER A 122 11.40 5.95 -17.69
C SER A 122 11.03 4.79 -16.75
N VAL A 123 10.20 3.86 -17.22
CA VAL A 123 9.83 2.67 -16.44
C VAL A 123 11.06 1.83 -16.07
N SER A 124 12.07 1.75 -16.95
CA SER A 124 13.32 1.02 -16.69
C SER A 124 14.13 1.69 -15.60
N ASP A 125 14.30 3.02 -15.66
CA ASP A 125 15.07 3.78 -14.67
C ASP A 125 14.43 3.68 -13.28
N ILE A 126 13.09 3.73 -13.21
CA ILE A 126 12.35 3.55 -11.95
C ILE A 126 12.64 2.16 -11.34
N ILE A 127 12.73 1.11 -12.17
CA ILE A 127 13.01 -0.25 -11.68
C ILE A 127 14.46 -0.38 -11.22
N GLU A 128 15.40 0.02 -12.08
CA GLU A 128 16.81 -0.29 -11.89
C GLU A 128 17.47 0.65 -10.88
N GLU A 129 17.29 1.95 -11.02
CA GLU A 129 18.00 2.93 -10.20
C GLU A 129 17.29 3.19 -8.86
N GLU A 130 15.98 3.33 -8.85
CA GLU A 130 15.27 3.74 -7.64
C GLU A 130 14.73 2.58 -6.83
N MET A 131 13.97 1.67 -7.45
CA MET A 131 13.29 0.63 -6.69
C MET A 131 14.24 -0.46 -6.21
N ARG A 132 15.19 -0.88 -7.03
CA ARG A 132 16.13 -1.94 -6.67
C ARG A 132 17.29 -1.43 -5.83
N GLU A 133 17.92 -0.32 -6.22
CA GLU A 133 19.13 0.15 -5.55
C GLU A 133 18.85 0.92 -4.26
N ILE A 134 17.81 1.77 -4.24
CA ILE A 134 17.53 2.64 -3.09
C ILE A 134 16.57 1.99 -2.11
N TYR A 135 15.51 1.34 -2.63
CA TYR A 135 14.44 0.78 -1.79
C TYR A 135 14.51 -0.73 -1.61
N GLU A 136 15.49 -1.41 -2.24
CA GLU A 136 15.61 -2.89 -2.20
C GLU A 136 14.31 -3.62 -2.59
N ILE A 137 13.51 -2.98 -3.45
CA ILE A 137 12.21 -3.49 -3.89
C ILE A 137 12.34 -4.00 -5.32
N ASP A 138 12.03 -5.28 -5.54
CA ASP A 138 12.00 -5.87 -6.87
C ASP A 138 10.59 -5.74 -7.47
N LEU A 139 10.44 -4.82 -8.43
CA LEU A 139 9.22 -4.60 -9.18
C LEU A 139 9.41 -5.04 -10.63
N SER A 140 8.46 -5.79 -11.16
CA SER A 140 8.45 -6.12 -12.58
C SER A 140 8.01 -4.91 -13.43
N THR A 141 8.50 -4.83 -14.68
CA THR A 141 8.08 -3.85 -15.68
C THR A 141 6.55 -3.81 -15.85
N SER A 142 5.92 -5.00 -15.85
CA SER A 142 4.46 -5.11 -15.92
C SER A 142 3.77 -4.46 -14.73
N ALA A 143 4.36 -4.58 -13.55
CA ALA A 143 3.82 -4.00 -12.34
C ALA A 143 3.82 -2.46 -12.37
N ILE A 144 4.93 -1.87 -12.82
CA ILE A 144 5.02 -0.41 -12.97
C ILE A 144 4.11 0.09 -14.08
N SER A 145 4.02 -0.65 -15.20
CA SER A 145 3.10 -0.31 -16.28
C SER A 145 1.63 -0.29 -15.83
N ILE A 146 1.22 -1.20 -14.95
CA ILE A 146 -0.13 -1.19 -14.37
C ILE A 146 -0.35 0.07 -13.52
N ILE A 147 0.64 0.45 -12.69
CA ILE A 147 0.56 1.64 -11.83
C ILE A 147 0.49 2.90 -12.69
N THR A 148 1.38 3.04 -13.67
CA THR A 148 1.42 4.22 -14.55
C THR A 148 0.19 4.34 -15.43
N ASN A 149 -0.41 3.23 -15.88
CA ASN A 149 -1.65 3.24 -16.65
C ASN A 149 -2.86 3.74 -15.84
N LYS A 150 -2.94 3.44 -14.55
CA LYS A 150 -3.97 4.02 -13.66
C LYS A 150 -3.88 5.55 -13.64
N VAL A 151 -2.65 6.09 -13.62
CA VAL A 151 -2.43 7.55 -13.64
C VAL A 151 -2.84 8.16 -14.98
N ASN A 152 -2.45 7.52 -16.08
CA ASN A 152 -2.81 7.98 -17.42
C ASN A 152 -4.33 8.00 -17.60
N GLN A 153 -5.03 6.98 -17.11
CA GLN A 153 -6.50 6.95 -17.15
C GLN A 153 -7.11 8.10 -16.33
N ALA A 154 -6.67 8.30 -15.09
CA ALA A 154 -7.15 9.40 -14.26
C ALA A 154 -6.84 10.78 -14.88
N ALA A 155 -5.67 10.93 -15.51
CA ALA A 155 -5.30 12.16 -16.22
C ALA A 155 -6.21 12.41 -17.43
N GLN A 156 -6.54 11.37 -18.21
CA GLN A 156 -7.47 11.47 -19.33
C GLN A 156 -8.89 11.83 -18.88
N GLU A 157 -9.38 11.21 -17.80
CA GLU A 157 -10.67 11.55 -17.20
C GLU A 157 -10.71 13.01 -16.75
N TRP A 158 -9.62 13.47 -16.10
CA TRP A 158 -9.50 14.87 -15.71
C TRP A 158 -9.45 15.83 -16.89
N GLN A 159 -8.74 15.51 -17.97
CA GLN A 159 -8.65 16.31 -19.18
C GLN A 159 -10.00 16.39 -19.92
N ASN A 160 -10.78 15.32 -19.91
CA ASN A 160 -12.07 15.22 -20.58
C ASN A 160 -13.23 15.73 -19.73
N ARG A 161 -12.99 16.16 -18.47
CA ARG A 161 -14.06 16.70 -17.64
C ARG A 161 -14.66 17.96 -18.27
N PRO A 162 -15.98 18.16 -18.22
CA PRO A 162 -16.59 19.39 -18.68
C PRO A 162 -16.05 20.58 -17.86
N LEU A 163 -15.79 21.67 -18.54
CA LEU A 163 -15.37 22.91 -17.91
C LEU A 163 -16.55 23.52 -17.13
N ASP A 164 -16.24 24.19 -16.01
CA ASP A 164 -17.24 24.98 -15.29
C ASP A 164 -17.77 26.11 -16.19
N SER A 165 -19.00 26.52 -15.95
CA SER A 165 -19.67 27.54 -16.79
C SER A 165 -19.03 28.93 -16.71
N VAL A 166 -18.23 29.22 -15.68
CA VAL A 166 -17.56 30.52 -15.48
C VAL A 166 -16.15 30.31 -14.93
N TYR A 167 -15.16 30.88 -15.62
CA TYR A 167 -13.79 31.03 -15.13
C TYR A 167 -13.43 32.52 -15.06
N LEU A 168 -13.01 32.99 -13.88
CA LEU A 168 -12.56 34.38 -13.70
C LEU A 168 -11.19 34.62 -14.35
N ILE A 169 -10.30 33.60 -14.31
CA ILE A 169 -8.95 33.65 -14.91
C ILE A 169 -8.65 32.27 -15.48
N ALA A 170 -8.21 32.22 -16.74
CA ALA A 170 -7.73 31.01 -17.39
C ALA A 170 -6.29 31.19 -17.85
N TRP A 171 -5.38 30.30 -17.41
CA TRP A 171 -4.00 30.21 -17.88
C TRP A 171 -3.87 29.03 -18.82
N ARG A 172 -3.40 29.26 -20.04
CA ARG A 172 -3.11 28.21 -21.01
C ARG A 172 -1.61 28.02 -21.14
N THR A 173 -1.08 26.92 -20.64
CA THR A 173 0.31 26.52 -20.87
C THR A 173 0.35 25.50 -22.01
N VAL A 174 1.10 25.81 -23.07
CA VAL A 174 1.38 24.85 -24.13
C VAL A 174 2.64 24.09 -23.73
N LEU A 175 2.48 22.83 -23.30
CA LEU A 175 3.59 21.91 -23.13
C LEU A 175 3.97 21.38 -24.51
N SER A 176 5.09 21.86 -25.07
CA SER A 176 5.65 21.23 -26.26
C SER A 176 6.25 19.89 -25.83
N SER A 177 5.55 18.81 -26.14
CA SER A 177 6.09 17.46 -25.97
C SER A 177 7.32 17.31 -26.87
N ARG A 178 8.46 16.91 -26.32
CA ARG A 178 9.65 16.50 -27.08
C ARG A 178 9.44 15.24 -27.91
N TYR A 179 8.30 14.61 -27.79
CA TYR A 179 7.88 13.44 -28.56
C TYR A 179 6.82 13.88 -29.56
N GLY A 180 7.27 14.25 -30.77
CA GLY A 180 6.62 14.58 -32.01
C GLY A 180 5.18 14.10 -32.26
N ILE A 181 4.22 14.54 -31.43
CA ILE A 181 2.81 14.45 -31.76
C ILE A 181 2.42 15.81 -32.35
N THR A 182 2.45 15.91 -33.68
CA THR A 182 1.84 17.00 -34.41
C THR A 182 0.33 16.88 -34.20
N ALA A 183 -0.25 17.82 -33.47
CA ALA A 183 -1.69 18.02 -33.47
C ALA A 183 -2.11 18.57 -34.84
N THR A 184 -2.88 17.81 -35.55
CA THR A 184 -3.71 18.29 -36.69
C THR A 184 -4.98 18.92 -36.17
#